data_3be2fe4ca3d33f705dae970fdab5e967
#
_entry.id   3be2fe4ca3d33f705dae970fdab5e967
#
_cell.length_a   1.000
_cell.length_b   1.000
_cell.length_c   1.000
_cell.angle_alpha   90.00
_cell.angle_beta   90.00
_cell.angle_gamma   90.00
#
_symmetry.space_group_name_H-M   'P 1'
#
loop_
_entity.id
_entity.type
_entity.pdbx_description
1 polymer ?
#
loop_
_entity_poly.entity_id
_entity_poly.type
_entity_poly.pdbx_seq_one_letter_code
_entity_poly.pdbx_strand_id
1 'polypeptide(L)'
;MELRDIEIFLMLAEELHFGRTAERLRVSQARVSQAIRKQERRIGAALFERTSRTVRLTDVGRQLRDDLQPVYAGLHDSLERARLAARGVTGRLRVGMMPFNLADLHFYWKEFRSRYPQWELEVRQMVYTDPFGRLRNGELDVLVVWLPVEEPDFTVGPVMLTDPRIVAVTADHELAQRTSVRLEMFADFLHTMPPDVPDYWEDGYLPFHTPRGRTIERGRPVTNAEELINQVGMGEIIHGFPSHVTRHWGMPNIRWIPVPDLATLSYALVWRTDAENEPIRALADTVRELGTFRF
;
A
#
# COMPACT_ATOMS: atom_id res chain seq x y z
N MET A 1 4.69 19.41 -25.78
CA MET A 1 4.67 19.14 -24.34
C MET A 1 6.04 18.57 -24.02
N GLU A 2 6.74 19.18 -23.11
CA GLU A 2 8.05 18.69 -22.67
C GLU A 2 7.86 17.68 -21.54
N LEU A 3 8.81 16.79 -21.33
CA LEU A 3 8.74 15.78 -20.27
C LEU A 3 8.46 16.40 -18.89
N ARG A 4 9.11 17.54 -18.61
CA ARG A 4 8.91 18.29 -17.36
C ARG A 4 7.47 18.84 -17.22
N ASP A 5 6.83 19.18 -18.32
CA ASP A 5 5.43 19.62 -18.28
C ASP A 5 4.49 18.45 -17.91
N ILE A 6 4.77 17.23 -18.44
CA ILE A 6 4.04 16.01 -18.09
C ILE A 6 4.19 15.70 -16.60
N GLU A 7 5.41 15.73 -16.09
CA GLU A 7 5.72 15.52 -14.68
C GLU A 7 4.95 16.48 -13.77
N ILE A 8 4.90 17.76 -14.12
CA ILE A 8 4.16 18.79 -13.38
C ILE A 8 2.65 18.47 -13.40
N PHE A 9 2.10 18.04 -14.53
CA PHE A 9 0.68 17.69 -14.63
C PHE A 9 0.34 16.48 -13.77
N LEU A 10 1.11 15.38 -13.88
CA LEU A 10 0.88 14.16 -13.11
C LEU A 10 1.01 14.41 -11.60
N MET A 11 2.02 15.18 -11.19
CA MET A 11 2.21 15.55 -9.79
C MET A 11 1.08 16.42 -9.25
N LEU A 12 0.55 17.37 -10.05
CA LEU A 12 -0.60 18.18 -9.64
C LEU A 12 -1.88 17.34 -9.58
N ALA A 13 -2.02 16.33 -10.45
CA ALA A 13 -3.14 15.41 -10.45
C ALA A 13 -3.17 14.52 -9.19
N GLU A 14 -2.00 14.22 -8.62
CA GLU A 14 -1.83 13.50 -7.36
C GLU A 14 -2.09 14.41 -6.15
N GLU A 15 -1.41 15.56 -6.10
CA GLU A 15 -1.43 16.47 -4.94
C GLU A 15 -2.72 17.28 -4.82
N LEU A 16 -3.39 17.55 -5.93
CA LEU A 16 -4.54 18.46 -6.05
C LEU A 16 -4.31 19.82 -5.34
N HIS A 17 -3.04 20.25 -5.30
CA HIS A 17 -2.63 21.48 -4.61
C HIS A 17 -1.37 22.08 -5.22
N PHE A 18 -1.46 23.26 -5.83
CA PHE A 18 -0.36 23.93 -6.55
C PHE A 18 0.89 24.18 -5.69
N GLY A 19 0.71 24.57 -4.42
CA GLY A 19 1.81 24.82 -3.49
C GLY A 19 2.58 23.53 -3.18
N ARG A 20 1.90 22.47 -2.73
CA ARG A 20 2.53 21.17 -2.45
C ARG A 20 3.21 20.58 -3.68
N THR A 21 2.58 20.68 -4.85
CA THR A 21 3.21 20.28 -6.12
C THR A 21 4.51 21.02 -6.38
N ALA A 22 4.52 22.33 -6.16
CA ALA A 22 5.70 23.16 -6.35
C ALA A 22 6.84 22.78 -5.38
N GLU A 23 6.52 22.56 -4.12
CA GLU A 23 7.46 22.11 -3.08
C GLU A 23 8.06 20.74 -3.43
N ARG A 24 7.20 19.77 -3.75
CA ARG A 24 7.60 18.40 -4.08
C ARG A 24 8.48 18.33 -5.32
N LEU A 25 8.22 19.18 -6.33
CA LEU A 25 9.00 19.28 -7.55
C LEU A 25 10.18 20.28 -7.46
N ARG A 26 10.33 20.97 -6.33
CA ARG A 26 11.35 22.01 -6.10
C ARG A 26 11.33 23.09 -7.18
N VAL A 27 10.15 23.58 -7.51
CA VAL A 27 9.92 24.68 -8.45
C VAL A 27 9.03 25.75 -7.84
N SER A 28 8.88 26.91 -8.48
CA SER A 28 7.91 27.92 -8.02
C SER A 28 6.47 27.53 -8.37
N GLN A 29 5.50 27.93 -7.54
CA GLN A 29 4.09 27.75 -7.84
C GLN A 29 3.68 28.44 -9.17
N ALA A 30 4.33 29.57 -9.51
CA ALA A 30 4.14 30.25 -10.80
C ALA A 30 4.54 29.33 -11.98
N ARG A 31 5.62 28.56 -11.85
CA ARG A 31 6.06 27.59 -12.87
C ARG A 31 5.04 26.48 -13.06
N VAL A 32 4.50 25.93 -11.97
CA VAL A 32 3.42 24.91 -12.03
C VAL A 32 2.21 25.49 -12.76
N SER A 33 1.74 26.68 -12.36
CA SER A 33 0.59 27.33 -12.98
C SER A 33 0.79 27.62 -14.47
N GLN A 34 1.98 28.06 -14.87
CA GLN A 34 2.31 28.31 -16.28
C GLN A 34 2.33 27.02 -17.11
N ALA A 35 2.92 25.94 -16.57
CA ALA A 35 2.97 24.66 -17.25
C ALA A 35 1.56 24.09 -17.50
N ILE A 36 0.68 24.14 -16.50
CA ILE A 36 -0.70 23.67 -16.64
C ILE A 36 -1.47 24.53 -17.66
N ARG A 37 -1.39 25.87 -17.57
CA ARG A 37 -2.04 26.76 -18.57
C ARG A 37 -1.55 26.53 -20.00
N LYS A 38 -0.26 26.22 -20.17
CA LYS A 38 0.34 25.89 -21.48
C LYS A 38 -0.27 24.60 -22.04
N GLN A 39 -0.47 23.60 -21.19
CA GLN A 39 -1.06 22.32 -21.57
C GLN A 39 -2.55 22.49 -21.89
N GLU A 40 -3.34 23.15 -21.04
CA GLU A 40 -4.75 23.45 -21.24
C GLU A 40 -4.98 24.20 -22.57
N ARG A 41 -4.15 25.20 -22.89
CA ARG A 41 -4.21 25.90 -24.18
C ARG A 41 -3.89 24.99 -25.37
N ARG A 42 -2.95 24.07 -25.24
CA ARG A 42 -2.58 23.14 -26.32
C ARG A 42 -3.63 22.08 -26.57
N ILE A 43 -4.30 21.62 -25.52
CA ILE A 43 -5.36 20.61 -25.57
C ILE A 43 -6.70 21.25 -25.96
N GLY A 44 -6.89 22.53 -25.68
CA GLY A 44 -8.12 23.26 -25.94
C GLY A 44 -9.21 23.06 -24.87
N ALA A 45 -8.84 22.46 -23.72
CA ALA A 45 -9.76 22.22 -22.61
C ALA A 45 -9.07 22.42 -21.26
N ALA A 46 -9.84 22.78 -20.24
CA ALA A 46 -9.35 22.81 -18.86
C ALA A 46 -9.07 21.36 -18.37
N LEU A 47 -7.94 21.16 -17.73
CA LEU A 47 -7.55 19.91 -17.11
C LEU A 47 -7.89 19.87 -15.62
N PHE A 48 -7.98 21.05 -15.01
CA PHE A 48 -8.33 21.22 -13.60
C PHE A 48 -9.44 22.24 -13.42
N GLU A 49 -10.42 21.90 -12.61
CA GLU A 49 -11.35 22.84 -12.01
C GLU A 49 -10.69 23.47 -10.78
N ARG A 50 -10.79 24.81 -10.68
CA ARG A 50 -10.13 25.56 -9.62
C ARG A 50 -11.13 26.50 -8.97
N THR A 51 -11.25 26.41 -7.67
CA THR A 51 -11.88 27.43 -6.83
C THR A 51 -10.82 28.04 -5.90
N SER A 52 -11.19 29.02 -5.10
CA SER A 52 -10.29 29.57 -4.06
C SER A 52 -9.90 28.56 -2.97
N ARG A 53 -10.60 27.41 -2.89
CA ARG A 53 -10.41 26.42 -1.84
C ARG A 53 -10.11 24.99 -2.32
N THR A 54 -10.40 24.70 -3.59
CA THR A 54 -10.29 23.32 -4.10
C THR A 54 -9.70 23.28 -5.50
N VAL A 55 -8.91 22.24 -5.78
CA VAL A 55 -8.44 21.85 -7.12
C VAL A 55 -8.93 20.43 -7.35
N ARG A 56 -9.55 20.18 -8.51
CA ARG A 56 -10.04 18.86 -8.94
C ARG A 56 -9.72 18.63 -10.41
N LEU A 57 -9.52 17.39 -10.80
CA LEU A 57 -9.42 17.05 -12.22
C LEU A 57 -10.78 17.18 -12.91
N THR A 58 -10.77 17.72 -14.13
CA THR A 58 -11.91 17.59 -15.07
C THR A 58 -11.96 16.16 -15.63
N ASP A 59 -13.04 15.82 -16.38
CA ASP A 59 -13.10 14.52 -17.08
C ASP A 59 -11.93 14.36 -18.06
N VAL A 60 -11.63 15.41 -18.82
CA VAL A 60 -10.47 15.46 -19.72
C VAL A 60 -9.16 15.31 -18.95
N GLY A 61 -9.06 15.95 -17.78
CA GLY A 61 -7.89 15.83 -16.91
C GLY A 61 -7.71 14.41 -16.36
N ARG A 62 -8.79 13.74 -15.95
CA ARG A 62 -8.75 12.33 -15.52
C ARG A 62 -8.28 11.41 -16.63
N GLN A 63 -8.91 11.50 -17.80
CA GLN A 63 -8.51 10.73 -18.97
C GLN A 63 -7.02 10.95 -19.31
N LEU A 64 -6.56 12.20 -19.37
CA LEU A 64 -5.18 12.50 -19.69
C LEU A 64 -4.20 11.96 -18.64
N ARG A 65 -4.56 11.98 -17.35
CA ARG A 65 -3.77 11.36 -16.29
C ARG A 65 -3.63 9.87 -16.52
N ASP A 66 -4.76 9.19 -16.73
CA ASP A 66 -4.80 7.73 -16.87
C ASP A 66 -4.03 7.26 -18.11
N ASP A 67 -4.07 8.03 -19.21
CA ASP A 67 -3.31 7.75 -20.42
C ASP A 67 -1.80 8.04 -20.27
N LEU A 68 -1.42 9.13 -19.57
CA LEU A 68 -0.03 9.56 -19.46
C LEU A 68 0.75 8.83 -18.36
N GLN A 69 0.10 8.43 -17.29
CA GLN A 69 0.78 7.80 -16.15
C GLN A 69 1.57 6.55 -16.53
N PRO A 70 1.00 5.57 -17.27
CA PRO A 70 1.76 4.39 -17.69
C PRO A 70 2.87 4.72 -18.69
N VAL A 71 2.67 5.69 -19.59
CA VAL A 71 3.69 6.11 -20.56
C VAL A 71 4.88 6.77 -19.85
N TYR A 72 4.59 7.64 -18.87
CA TYR A 72 5.63 8.33 -18.08
C TYR A 72 6.42 7.34 -17.20
N ALA A 73 5.74 6.40 -16.56
CA ALA A 73 6.38 5.32 -15.80
C ALA A 73 7.27 4.47 -16.72
N GLY A 74 6.78 4.05 -17.90
CA GLY A 74 7.54 3.26 -18.87
C GLY A 74 8.79 3.96 -19.40
N LEU A 75 8.76 5.27 -19.57
CA LEU A 75 9.95 6.06 -19.93
C LEU A 75 11.01 6.04 -18.83
N HIS A 76 10.60 6.28 -17.59
CA HIS A 76 11.52 6.21 -16.44
C HIS A 76 12.13 4.82 -16.29
N ASP A 77 11.33 3.77 -16.41
CA ASP A 77 11.80 2.39 -16.36
C ASP A 77 12.82 2.07 -17.48
N SER A 78 12.61 2.63 -18.67
CA SER A 78 13.55 2.43 -19.79
C SER A 78 14.91 3.07 -19.53
N LEU A 79 14.92 4.30 -18.97
CA LEU A 79 16.16 4.99 -18.60
C LEU A 79 16.89 4.26 -17.46
N GLU A 80 16.13 3.77 -16.48
CA GLU A 80 16.70 2.99 -15.37
C GLU A 80 17.26 1.65 -15.84
N ARG A 81 16.56 0.92 -16.73
CA ARG A 81 17.12 -0.31 -17.34
C ARG A 81 18.46 -0.02 -18.04
N ALA A 82 18.57 1.06 -18.79
CA ALA A 82 19.82 1.43 -19.42
C ALA A 82 20.95 1.72 -18.40
N ARG A 83 20.63 2.40 -17.29
CA ARG A 83 21.58 2.66 -16.19
C ARG A 83 22.02 1.38 -15.48
N LEU A 84 21.08 0.45 -15.24
CA LEU A 84 21.37 -0.85 -14.62
C LEU A 84 22.24 -1.71 -15.54
N ALA A 85 21.91 -1.76 -16.84
CA ALA A 85 22.71 -2.48 -17.82
C ALA A 85 24.16 -1.98 -17.88
N ALA A 86 24.38 -0.67 -17.76
CA ALA A 86 25.72 -0.08 -17.66
C ALA A 86 26.51 -0.52 -16.42
N ARG A 87 25.82 -1.04 -15.39
CA ARG A 87 26.41 -1.60 -14.14
C ARG A 87 26.47 -3.13 -14.14
N GLY A 88 26.13 -3.78 -15.26
CA GLY A 88 26.05 -5.25 -15.36
C GLY A 88 24.81 -5.87 -14.71
N VAL A 89 23.81 -5.05 -14.34
CA VAL A 89 22.54 -5.51 -13.80
C VAL A 89 21.52 -5.62 -14.94
N THR A 90 20.95 -6.79 -15.13
CA THR A 90 20.07 -7.08 -16.26
C THR A 90 18.62 -6.63 -16.09
N GLY A 91 18.22 -6.33 -14.84
CA GLY A 91 16.88 -5.84 -14.54
C GLY A 91 16.68 -5.49 -13.06
N ARG A 92 15.49 -4.97 -12.75
CA ARG A 92 15.06 -4.61 -11.41
C ARG A 92 13.75 -5.33 -11.09
N LEU A 93 13.62 -5.80 -9.86
CA LEU A 93 12.37 -6.33 -9.30
C LEU A 93 11.93 -5.42 -8.15
N ARG A 94 10.77 -4.77 -8.31
CA ARG A 94 10.17 -3.85 -7.34
C ARG A 94 9.10 -4.58 -6.55
N VAL A 95 9.33 -4.76 -5.26
CA VAL A 95 8.41 -5.44 -4.35
C VAL A 95 7.78 -4.43 -3.40
N GLY A 96 6.45 -4.36 -3.37
CA GLY A 96 5.69 -3.59 -2.41
C GLY A 96 5.34 -4.42 -1.18
N MET A 97 5.48 -3.83 0.00
CA MET A 97 5.14 -4.49 1.27
C MET A 97 4.44 -3.54 2.22
N MET A 98 3.61 -4.12 3.09
CA MET A 98 3.11 -3.38 4.25
C MET A 98 4.27 -2.97 5.17
N PRO A 99 4.12 -1.84 5.90
CA PRO A 99 5.08 -1.44 6.93
C PRO A 99 5.34 -2.59 7.90
N PHE A 100 6.56 -2.60 8.47
CA PHE A 100 7.04 -3.52 9.52
C PHE A 100 7.42 -4.93 9.07
N ASN A 101 6.87 -5.49 8.01
CA ASN A 101 7.21 -6.85 7.54
C ASN A 101 8.62 -6.96 6.91
N LEU A 102 9.21 -5.83 6.50
CA LEU A 102 10.48 -5.79 5.78
C LEU A 102 11.64 -6.43 6.55
N ALA A 103 11.79 -6.07 7.82
CA ALA A 103 12.89 -6.54 8.65
C ALA A 103 12.72 -8.03 9.01
N ASP A 104 11.51 -8.46 9.32
CA ASP A 104 11.20 -9.82 9.70
C ASP A 104 11.42 -10.81 8.55
N LEU A 105 11.26 -10.35 7.31
CA LEU A 105 11.38 -11.15 6.10
C LEU A 105 12.71 -10.97 5.35
N HIS A 106 13.70 -10.32 5.99
CA HIS A 106 14.99 -10.02 5.37
C HIS A 106 15.72 -11.23 4.79
N PHE A 107 15.50 -12.42 5.34
CA PHE A 107 16.15 -13.65 4.90
C PHE A 107 15.71 -14.07 3.48
N TYR A 108 14.45 -13.86 3.07
CA TYR A 108 14.00 -14.07 1.70
C TYR A 108 14.73 -13.13 0.73
N TRP A 109 14.85 -11.86 1.11
CA TRP A 109 15.52 -10.85 0.29
C TRP A 109 17.00 -11.11 0.15
N LYS A 110 17.64 -11.57 1.24
CA LYS A 110 19.06 -11.95 1.25
C LYS A 110 19.29 -13.15 0.34
N GLU A 111 18.45 -14.17 0.44
CA GLU A 111 18.57 -15.37 -0.38
C GLU A 111 18.35 -15.07 -1.87
N PHE A 112 17.31 -14.29 -2.20
CA PHE A 112 17.07 -13.86 -3.58
C PHE A 112 18.27 -13.12 -4.16
N ARG A 113 18.80 -12.12 -3.45
CA ARG A 113 19.98 -11.37 -3.89
C ARG A 113 21.23 -12.23 -4.07
N SER A 114 21.39 -13.25 -3.24
CA SER A 114 22.52 -14.19 -3.30
C SER A 114 22.43 -15.08 -4.54
N ARG A 115 21.25 -15.57 -4.87
CA ARG A 115 21.02 -16.47 -6.02
C ARG A 115 21.01 -15.73 -7.34
N TYR A 116 20.51 -14.51 -7.36
CA TYR A 116 20.22 -13.73 -8.57
C TYR A 116 20.88 -12.34 -8.53
N PRO A 117 22.22 -12.26 -8.44
CA PRO A 117 22.93 -10.98 -8.34
C PRO A 117 22.79 -10.10 -9.60
N GLN A 118 22.35 -10.67 -10.72
CA GLN A 118 22.07 -9.96 -11.96
C GLN A 118 20.80 -9.10 -11.89
N TRP A 119 19.95 -9.26 -10.87
CA TRP A 119 18.74 -8.46 -10.70
C TRP A 119 18.83 -7.61 -9.43
N GLU A 120 18.52 -6.32 -9.57
CA GLU A 120 18.39 -5.42 -8.43
C GLU A 120 17.03 -5.63 -7.77
N LEU A 121 17.03 -6.08 -6.52
CA LEU A 121 15.81 -6.19 -5.72
C LEU A 121 15.60 -4.91 -4.93
N GLU A 122 14.53 -4.19 -5.24
CA GLU A 122 14.06 -3.01 -4.53
C GLU A 122 12.79 -3.33 -3.74
N VAL A 123 12.81 -3.15 -2.43
CA VAL A 123 11.63 -3.35 -1.59
C VAL A 123 11.12 -1.99 -1.12
N ARG A 124 9.84 -1.71 -1.38
CA ARG A 124 9.18 -0.43 -1.10
C ARG A 124 7.98 -0.62 -0.18
N GLN A 125 7.67 0.40 0.58
CA GLN A 125 6.45 0.42 1.38
C GLN A 125 5.23 0.64 0.48
N MET A 126 4.15 -0.10 0.74
CA MET A 126 2.85 0.10 0.09
C MET A 126 2.16 1.36 0.59
N VAL A 127 1.30 1.92 -0.26
CA VAL A 127 0.33 2.93 0.12
C VAL A 127 -0.87 2.26 0.78
N TYR A 128 -1.27 2.74 1.95
CA TYR A 128 -2.28 2.10 2.79
C TYR A 128 -3.70 2.22 2.21
N THR A 129 -3.97 3.33 1.51
CA THR A 129 -5.29 3.67 0.97
C THR A 129 -5.55 3.16 -0.45
N ASP A 130 -4.51 2.70 -1.15
CA ASP A 130 -4.62 2.12 -2.50
C ASP A 130 -3.71 0.88 -2.56
N PRO A 131 -4.20 -0.27 -2.10
CA PRO A 131 -3.39 -1.47 -1.97
C PRO A 131 -2.91 -2.04 -3.31
N PHE A 132 -3.64 -1.81 -4.40
CA PHE A 132 -3.41 -2.46 -5.68
C PHE A 132 -3.04 -1.51 -6.83
N GLY A 133 -3.30 -0.21 -6.72
CA GLY A 133 -3.11 0.75 -7.81
C GLY A 133 -1.68 0.81 -8.32
N ARG A 134 -0.70 0.80 -7.42
CA ARG A 134 0.72 0.83 -7.81
C ARG A 134 1.17 -0.43 -8.56
N LEU A 135 0.57 -1.59 -8.26
CA LEU A 135 0.80 -2.82 -9.01
C LEU A 135 0.16 -2.73 -10.40
N ARG A 136 -1.09 -2.25 -10.50
CA ARG A 136 -1.79 -2.05 -11.79
C ARG A 136 -1.09 -1.05 -12.70
N ASN A 137 -0.56 0.01 -12.12
CA ASN A 137 0.15 1.06 -12.85
C ASN A 137 1.60 0.67 -13.23
N GLY A 138 2.07 -0.53 -12.86
CA GLY A 138 3.43 -0.99 -13.14
C GLY A 138 4.52 -0.26 -12.36
N GLU A 139 4.17 0.42 -11.27
CA GLU A 139 5.14 1.03 -10.35
C GLU A 139 5.79 -0.02 -9.43
N LEU A 140 5.09 -1.13 -9.22
CA LEU A 140 5.56 -2.33 -8.54
C LEU A 140 5.40 -3.54 -9.46
N ASP A 141 6.24 -4.52 -9.28
CA ASP A 141 6.20 -5.78 -10.02
C ASP A 141 5.52 -6.89 -9.20
N VAL A 142 5.69 -6.83 -7.88
CA VAL A 142 5.12 -7.78 -6.92
C VAL A 142 4.64 -7.04 -5.67
N LEU A 143 3.54 -7.51 -5.09
CA LEU A 143 3.08 -7.13 -3.75
C LEU A 143 3.25 -8.30 -2.79
N VAL A 144 3.58 -7.99 -1.53
CA VAL A 144 3.38 -8.89 -0.38
C VAL A 144 2.21 -8.35 0.41
N VAL A 145 1.08 -9.02 0.33
CA VAL A 145 -0.22 -8.52 0.83
C VAL A 145 -1.01 -9.66 1.47
N TRP A 146 -1.88 -9.33 2.44
CA TRP A 146 -2.73 -10.35 3.07
C TRP A 146 -3.82 -10.85 2.13
N LEU A 147 -4.20 -12.11 2.33
CA LEU A 147 -5.26 -12.78 1.62
C LEU A 147 -6.62 -12.57 2.32
N PRO A 148 -7.73 -12.68 1.56
CA PRO A 148 -7.80 -13.04 0.14
C PRO A 148 -7.44 -11.89 -0.79
N VAL A 149 -7.03 -12.20 -2.03
CA VAL A 149 -6.96 -11.27 -3.15
C VAL A 149 -7.81 -11.85 -4.27
N GLU A 150 -8.90 -11.16 -4.62
CA GLU A 150 -9.93 -11.62 -5.55
C GLU A 150 -9.94 -10.77 -6.85
N GLU A 151 -8.80 -10.20 -7.20
CA GLU A 151 -8.64 -9.37 -8.38
C GLU A 151 -8.36 -10.24 -9.62
N PRO A 152 -9.18 -10.18 -10.69
CA PRO A 152 -9.07 -11.08 -11.84
C PRO A 152 -7.81 -10.84 -12.69
N ASP A 153 -7.21 -9.67 -12.58
CA ASP A 153 -5.98 -9.28 -13.29
C ASP A 153 -4.70 -9.70 -12.54
N PHE A 154 -4.83 -10.32 -11.34
CA PHE A 154 -3.70 -10.71 -10.53
C PHE A 154 -3.54 -12.22 -10.39
N THR A 155 -2.28 -12.64 -10.32
CA THR A 155 -1.89 -14.00 -9.91
C THR A 155 -1.47 -13.97 -8.45
N VAL A 156 -2.10 -14.84 -7.65
CA VAL A 156 -1.72 -15.09 -6.26
C VAL A 156 -0.67 -16.19 -6.23
N GLY A 157 0.51 -15.86 -5.76
CA GLY A 157 1.66 -16.73 -5.65
C GLY A 157 1.77 -17.44 -4.29
N PRO A 158 3.00 -17.86 -3.89
CA PRO A 158 3.19 -18.57 -2.63
C PRO A 158 2.96 -17.66 -1.43
N VAL A 159 2.43 -18.27 -0.35
CA VAL A 159 2.31 -17.61 0.96
C VAL A 159 3.69 -17.48 1.57
N MET A 160 4.07 -16.25 1.86
CA MET A 160 5.37 -15.88 2.38
C MET A 160 5.40 -15.94 3.90
N LEU A 161 4.34 -15.47 4.55
CA LEU A 161 4.22 -15.51 6.00
C LEU A 161 2.78 -15.70 6.47
N THR A 162 2.61 -16.24 7.69
CA THR A 162 1.35 -16.29 8.42
C THR A 162 1.52 -15.68 9.81
N ASP A 163 0.50 -14.96 10.27
CA ASP A 163 0.58 -14.19 11.49
C ASP A 163 -0.72 -14.30 12.33
N PRO A 164 -0.63 -14.72 13.58
CA PRO A 164 -1.76 -14.70 14.51
C PRO A 164 -2.30 -13.29 14.70
N ARG A 165 -3.52 -13.20 15.22
CA ARG A 165 -4.22 -11.94 15.42
C ARG A 165 -4.22 -11.49 16.87
N ILE A 166 -4.06 -10.19 17.05
CA ILE A 166 -4.17 -9.50 18.33
C ILE A 166 -5.08 -8.28 18.18
N VAL A 167 -5.61 -7.80 19.28
CA VAL A 167 -6.31 -6.51 19.34
C VAL A 167 -5.52 -5.53 20.18
N ALA A 168 -5.43 -4.30 19.72
CA ALA A 168 -4.86 -3.18 20.44
C ALA A 168 -5.97 -2.37 21.15
N VAL A 169 -5.75 -2.07 22.42
CA VAL A 169 -6.63 -1.27 23.25
C VAL A 169 -5.79 -0.36 24.16
N THR A 170 -6.35 0.69 24.73
CA THR A 170 -5.65 1.48 25.76
C THR A 170 -5.41 0.66 27.03
N ALA A 171 -4.41 1.04 27.82
CA ALA A 171 -4.05 0.31 29.04
C ALA A 171 -5.16 0.33 30.13
N ASP A 172 -6.04 1.32 30.09
CA ASP A 172 -7.21 1.50 30.97
C ASP A 172 -8.53 0.98 30.38
N HIS A 173 -8.49 0.44 29.15
CA HIS A 173 -9.67 -0.13 28.49
C HIS A 173 -10.22 -1.34 29.25
N GLU A 174 -11.55 -1.55 29.25
CA GLU A 174 -12.20 -2.69 29.93
C GLU A 174 -11.69 -4.07 29.48
N LEU A 175 -11.19 -4.19 28.26
CA LEU A 175 -10.58 -5.43 27.75
C LEU A 175 -9.12 -5.62 28.21
N ALA A 176 -8.45 -4.57 28.71
CA ALA A 176 -7.00 -4.58 28.98
C ALA A 176 -6.53 -5.62 30.00
N GLN A 177 -7.42 -6.07 30.87
CA GLN A 177 -7.13 -7.09 31.90
C GLN A 177 -7.40 -8.53 31.42
N ARG A 178 -7.88 -8.70 30.19
CA ARG A 178 -8.16 -10.04 29.64
C ARG A 178 -6.90 -10.68 29.10
N THR A 179 -6.83 -12.01 29.23
CA THR A 179 -5.75 -12.81 28.62
C THR A 179 -6.00 -13.10 27.13
N SER A 180 -7.25 -13.03 26.68
CA SER A 180 -7.66 -13.10 25.28
C SER A 180 -9.00 -12.40 25.07
N VAL A 181 -9.24 -11.96 23.83
CA VAL A 181 -10.50 -11.36 23.37
C VAL A 181 -11.09 -12.24 22.28
N ARG A 182 -12.41 -12.36 22.25
CA ARG A 182 -13.14 -13.05 21.20
C ARG A 182 -13.60 -12.07 20.14
N LEU A 183 -13.63 -12.52 18.87
CA LEU A 183 -14.12 -11.70 17.74
C LEU A 183 -15.55 -11.19 17.98
N GLU A 184 -16.38 -11.95 18.69
CA GLU A 184 -17.73 -11.53 19.06
C GLU A 184 -17.78 -10.22 19.83
N MET A 185 -16.73 -9.92 20.61
CA MET A 185 -16.63 -8.71 21.43
C MET A 185 -16.27 -7.47 20.61
N PHE A 186 -15.82 -7.64 19.37
CA PHE A 186 -15.48 -6.51 18.49
C PHE A 186 -16.71 -5.66 18.16
N ALA A 187 -17.91 -6.27 18.12
CA ALA A 187 -19.16 -5.55 17.88
C ALA A 187 -19.60 -4.61 19.04
N ASP A 188 -18.90 -4.62 20.16
CA ASP A 188 -19.15 -3.70 21.28
C ASP A 188 -18.38 -2.37 21.14
N PHE A 189 -17.47 -2.25 20.15
CA PHE A 189 -16.55 -1.16 20.01
C PHE A 189 -16.46 -0.67 18.57
N LEU A 190 -15.96 0.58 18.38
CA LEU A 190 -15.64 1.12 17.07
C LEU A 190 -14.29 0.60 16.59
N HIS A 191 -14.22 0.39 15.28
CA HIS A 191 -13.01 0.02 14.54
C HIS A 191 -12.78 0.99 13.38
N THR A 192 -11.66 0.87 12.67
CA THR A 192 -11.42 1.66 11.47
C THR A 192 -10.64 0.87 10.43
N MET A 193 -10.80 1.28 9.18
CA MET A 193 -10.05 0.81 8.03
C MET A 193 -9.76 1.99 7.09
N PRO A 194 -8.82 1.87 6.15
CA PRO A 194 -8.64 2.86 5.10
C PRO A 194 -9.90 3.01 4.26
N PRO A 195 -10.18 4.19 3.72
CA PRO A 195 -11.27 4.38 2.76
C PRO A 195 -10.94 3.70 1.43
N ASP A 196 -11.98 3.39 0.66
CA ASP A 196 -11.90 2.98 -0.75
C ASP A 196 -11.09 1.68 -1.02
N VAL A 197 -10.94 0.81 0.00
CA VAL A 197 -10.39 -0.54 -0.20
C VAL A 197 -11.50 -1.52 -0.60
N PRO A 198 -11.20 -2.60 -1.37
CA PRO A 198 -12.20 -3.59 -1.73
C PRO A 198 -12.83 -4.26 -0.49
N ASP A 199 -14.16 -4.38 -0.48
CA ASP A 199 -14.92 -4.94 0.67
C ASP A 199 -14.42 -6.34 1.07
N TYR A 200 -14.16 -7.23 0.10
CA TYR A 200 -13.66 -8.58 0.38
C TYR A 200 -12.30 -8.56 1.08
N TRP A 201 -11.45 -7.57 0.73
CA TRP A 201 -10.10 -7.43 1.27
C TRP A 201 -10.12 -6.82 2.68
N GLU A 202 -11.03 -5.87 2.92
CA GLU A 202 -11.31 -5.37 4.26
C GLU A 202 -11.86 -6.47 5.16
N ASP A 203 -12.89 -7.20 4.70
CA ASP A 203 -13.53 -8.28 5.45
C ASP A 203 -12.53 -9.39 5.83
N GLY A 204 -11.59 -9.70 4.94
CA GLY A 204 -10.50 -10.63 5.19
C GLY A 204 -9.53 -10.17 6.29
N TYR A 205 -9.39 -8.87 6.49
CA TYR A 205 -8.56 -8.29 7.55
C TYR A 205 -9.35 -8.05 8.84
N LEU A 206 -10.47 -7.38 8.74
CA LEU A 206 -11.38 -7.06 9.85
C LEU A 206 -12.83 -7.33 9.40
N PRO A 207 -13.44 -8.44 9.82
CA PRO A 207 -14.77 -8.83 9.38
C PRO A 207 -15.82 -7.73 9.59
N PHE A 208 -16.79 -7.64 8.69
CA PHE A 208 -17.93 -6.74 8.86
C PHE A 208 -18.89 -7.25 9.93
N HIS A 209 -18.91 -8.56 10.17
CA HIS A 209 -19.80 -9.17 11.13
C HIS A 209 -19.07 -10.17 12.02
N THR A 210 -19.54 -10.26 13.25
CA THR A 210 -19.12 -11.32 14.19
C THR A 210 -19.68 -12.68 13.80
N PRO A 211 -19.20 -13.80 14.39
CA PRO A 211 -19.74 -15.13 14.16
C PRO A 211 -21.25 -15.26 14.48
N ARG A 212 -21.81 -14.40 15.32
CA ARG A 212 -23.24 -14.36 15.63
C ARG A 212 -24.02 -13.34 14.79
N GLY A 213 -23.40 -12.75 13.77
CA GLY A 213 -24.05 -11.84 12.84
C GLY A 213 -24.20 -10.40 13.35
N ARG A 214 -23.55 -10.02 14.45
CA ARG A 214 -23.55 -8.63 14.91
C ARG A 214 -22.61 -7.81 14.02
N THR A 215 -23.04 -6.61 13.64
CA THR A 215 -22.20 -5.68 12.87
C THR A 215 -21.02 -5.20 13.71
N ILE A 216 -19.82 -5.16 13.10
CA ILE A 216 -18.64 -4.54 13.67
C ILE A 216 -18.53 -3.13 13.06
N GLU A 217 -18.90 -2.14 13.86
CA GLU A 217 -19.05 -0.75 13.41
C GLU A 217 -17.70 -0.12 13.04
N ARG A 218 -17.71 0.72 11.98
CA ARG A 218 -16.57 1.49 11.52
C ARG A 218 -16.70 2.96 11.96
N GLY A 219 -15.64 3.48 12.56
CA GLY A 219 -15.50 4.89 12.89
C GLY A 219 -14.89 5.69 11.72
N ARG A 220 -14.22 6.78 12.07
CA ARG A 220 -13.55 7.64 11.09
C ARG A 220 -12.44 6.87 10.36
N PRO A 221 -12.43 6.87 9.00
CA PRO A 221 -11.38 6.20 8.23
C PRO A 221 -9.98 6.77 8.51
N VAL A 222 -8.97 5.94 8.35
CA VAL A 222 -7.55 6.32 8.50
C VAL A 222 -6.81 6.17 7.19
N THR A 223 -5.80 7.00 6.98
CA THR A 223 -5.00 7.01 5.75
C THR A 223 -3.60 6.40 5.92
N ASN A 224 -3.17 6.20 7.15
CA ASN A 224 -1.85 5.64 7.48
C ASN A 224 -1.85 4.97 8.85
N ALA A 225 -0.80 4.18 9.09
CA ALA A 225 -0.67 3.39 10.31
C ALA A 225 -0.46 4.25 11.58
N GLU A 226 0.13 5.44 11.45
CA GLU A 226 0.33 6.34 12.59
C GLU A 226 -1.00 6.93 13.06
N GLU A 227 -1.88 7.33 12.13
CA GLU A 227 -3.22 7.80 12.43
C GLU A 227 -4.04 6.69 13.12
N LEU A 228 -3.95 5.45 12.62
CA LEU A 228 -4.61 4.29 13.20
C LEU A 228 -4.20 4.08 14.66
N ILE A 229 -2.90 3.99 14.93
CA ILE A 229 -2.43 3.71 16.28
C ILE A 229 -2.69 4.86 17.24
N ASN A 230 -2.74 6.12 16.76
CA ASN A 230 -3.11 7.28 17.56
C ASN A 230 -4.59 7.22 17.97
N GLN A 231 -5.51 6.83 17.10
CA GLN A 231 -6.93 6.65 17.46
C GLN A 231 -7.10 5.57 18.54
N VAL A 232 -6.35 4.45 18.44
CA VAL A 232 -6.32 3.44 19.49
C VAL A 232 -5.76 4.02 20.81
N GLY A 233 -4.65 4.75 20.74
CA GLY A 233 -4.00 5.34 21.91
C GLY A 233 -4.84 6.41 22.62
N MET A 234 -5.77 7.06 21.91
CA MET A 234 -6.75 7.99 22.45
C MET A 234 -8.02 7.29 23.00
N GLY A 235 -8.15 5.97 22.81
CA GLY A 235 -9.33 5.22 23.23
C GLY A 235 -10.57 5.46 22.36
N GLU A 236 -10.40 6.05 21.17
CA GLU A 236 -11.51 6.30 20.24
C GLU A 236 -12.00 5.02 19.57
N ILE A 237 -11.11 4.05 19.39
CA ILE A 237 -11.36 2.76 18.76
C ILE A 237 -10.55 1.65 19.43
N ILE A 238 -10.93 0.40 19.18
CA ILE A 238 -10.03 -0.75 19.26
C ILE A 238 -9.70 -1.23 17.85
N HIS A 239 -8.58 -1.95 17.65
CA HIS A 239 -8.25 -2.42 16.31
C HIS A 239 -7.51 -3.75 16.32
N GLY A 240 -7.90 -4.64 15.39
CA GLY A 240 -7.26 -5.94 15.19
C GLY A 240 -5.99 -5.81 14.35
N PHE A 241 -4.85 -6.30 14.87
CA PHE A 241 -3.55 -6.26 14.20
C PHE A 241 -2.99 -7.67 13.99
N PRO A 242 -2.05 -7.87 13.06
CA PRO A 242 -1.17 -9.02 13.07
C PRO A 242 -0.19 -8.93 14.25
N SER A 243 0.20 -10.07 14.81
CA SER A 243 0.97 -10.10 16.07
C SER A 243 2.37 -9.52 15.97
N HIS A 244 3.00 -9.57 14.78
CA HIS A 244 4.36 -9.06 14.56
C HIS A 244 4.51 -7.56 14.85
N VAL A 245 3.43 -6.77 14.76
CA VAL A 245 3.51 -5.32 15.02
C VAL A 245 4.03 -4.98 16.42
N THR A 246 3.83 -5.89 17.39
CA THR A 246 4.32 -5.72 18.76
C THR A 246 5.85 -5.64 18.85
N ARG A 247 6.56 -6.16 17.86
CA ARG A 247 8.02 -6.08 17.78
C ARG A 247 8.52 -4.71 17.35
N HIS A 248 7.66 -3.94 16.70
CA HIS A 248 8.01 -2.65 16.09
C HIS A 248 7.37 -1.46 16.80
N TRP A 249 6.21 -1.67 17.44
CA TRP A 249 5.47 -0.63 18.16
C TRP A 249 5.53 -0.82 19.68
N GLY A 250 6.51 -0.19 20.30
CA GLY A 250 6.65 -0.15 21.75
C GLY A 250 5.84 1.01 22.37
N MET A 251 4.50 0.91 22.45
CA MET A 251 3.63 1.93 23.00
C MET A 251 3.19 1.58 24.42
N PRO A 252 3.65 2.32 25.46
CA PRO A 252 3.43 1.96 26.86
C PRO A 252 1.97 2.08 27.30
N ASN A 253 1.16 2.90 26.62
CA ASN A 253 -0.26 3.10 26.89
C ASN A 253 -1.18 2.14 26.13
N ILE A 254 -0.63 1.21 25.33
CA ILE A 254 -1.39 0.23 24.57
C ILE A 254 -1.19 -1.18 25.12
N ARG A 255 -2.28 -1.93 25.24
CA ARG A 255 -2.30 -3.36 25.52
C ARG A 255 -2.59 -4.13 24.24
N TRP A 256 -1.81 -5.17 24.01
CA TRP A 256 -1.92 -6.09 22.89
C TRP A 256 -2.46 -7.41 23.40
N ILE A 257 -3.65 -7.80 22.98
CA ILE A 257 -4.35 -8.95 23.53
C ILE A 257 -4.64 -9.96 22.41
N PRO A 258 -4.33 -11.25 22.56
CA PRO A 258 -4.62 -12.28 21.56
C PRO A 258 -6.11 -12.39 21.22
N VAL A 259 -6.40 -12.62 19.92
CA VAL A 259 -7.76 -12.89 19.40
C VAL A 259 -7.74 -14.25 18.69
N PRO A 260 -7.87 -15.35 19.44
CA PRO A 260 -7.62 -16.70 18.92
C PRO A 260 -8.65 -17.21 17.91
N ASP A 261 -9.85 -16.62 17.88
CA ASP A 261 -10.93 -16.92 16.94
C ASP A 261 -11.04 -15.97 15.75
N LEU A 262 -10.12 -15.00 15.61
CA LEU A 262 -9.94 -14.24 14.39
C LEU A 262 -8.93 -14.96 13.49
N ALA A 263 -9.28 -15.15 12.22
CA ALA A 263 -8.45 -15.90 11.28
C ALA A 263 -7.02 -15.35 11.20
N THR A 264 -6.04 -16.26 11.22
CA THR A 264 -4.63 -15.93 11.00
C THR A 264 -4.47 -15.26 9.65
N LEU A 265 -3.75 -14.13 9.59
CA LEU A 265 -3.43 -13.49 8.32
C LEU A 265 -2.35 -14.26 7.59
N SER A 266 -2.62 -14.55 6.32
CA SER A 266 -1.65 -15.13 5.39
C SER A 266 -1.26 -14.04 4.38
N TYR A 267 0.03 -13.77 4.23
CA TYR A 267 0.55 -12.82 3.26
C TYR A 267 1.20 -13.58 2.11
N ALA A 268 0.76 -13.30 0.90
CA ALA A 268 1.28 -13.95 -0.31
C ALA A 268 1.98 -12.95 -1.23
N LEU A 269 2.81 -13.48 -2.12
CA LEU A 269 3.24 -12.73 -3.30
C LEU A 269 2.07 -12.60 -4.26
N VAL A 270 1.86 -11.40 -4.79
CA VAL A 270 0.81 -11.11 -5.78
C VAL A 270 1.42 -10.27 -6.89
N TRP A 271 1.12 -10.59 -8.15
CA TRP A 271 1.58 -9.84 -9.31
C TRP A 271 0.54 -9.81 -10.41
N ARG A 272 0.69 -8.90 -11.36
CA ARG A 272 -0.17 -8.87 -12.53
C ARG A 272 0.07 -10.10 -13.38
N THR A 273 -0.99 -10.80 -13.76
CA THR A 273 -0.92 -12.03 -14.57
C THR A 273 -0.24 -11.80 -15.92
N ASP A 274 -0.52 -10.66 -16.55
CA ASP A 274 0.06 -10.29 -17.85
C ASP A 274 1.52 -9.78 -17.78
N ALA A 275 2.02 -9.47 -16.57
CA ALA A 275 3.37 -8.95 -16.35
C ALA A 275 4.33 -9.98 -15.73
N GLU A 276 3.90 -11.24 -15.58
CA GLU A 276 4.76 -12.29 -15.04
C GLU A 276 6.02 -12.47 -15.90
N ASN A 277 7.17 -12.47 -15.25
CA ASN A 277 8.47 -12.55 -15.89
C ASN A 277 9.45 -13.41 -15.07
N GLU A 278 10.67 -13.58 -15.58
CA GLU A 278 11.68 -14.42 -14.92
C GLU A 278 12.02 -13.98 -13.48
N PRO A 279 12.30 -12.70 -13.17
CA PRO A 279 12.53 -12.26 -11.77
C PRO A 279 11.37 -12.55 -10.83
N ILE A 280 10.12 -12.39 -11.27
CA ILE A 280 8.93 -12.68 -10.46
C ILE A 280 8.86 -14.18 -10.13
N ARG A 281 9.04 -15.06 -11.15
CA ARG A 281 9.08 -16.52 -10.95
C ARG A 281 10.20 -16.93 -10.01
N ALA A 282 11.40 -16.38 -10.20
CA ALA A 282 12.55 -16.66 -9.34
C ALA A 282 12.32 -16.27 -7.87
N LEU A 283 11.64 -15.13 -7.62
CA LEU A 283 11.25 -14.76 -6.27
C LEU A 283 10.21 -15.73 -5.69
N ALA A 284 9.21 -16.10 -6.48
CA ALA A 284 8.18 -17.05 -6.07
C ALA A 284 8.80 -18.43 -5.74
N ASP A 285 9.74 -18.90 -6.54
CA ASP A 285 10.45 -20.16 -6.31
C ASP A 285 11.34 -20.07 -5.04
N THR A 286 12.04 -18.96 -4.84
CA THR A 286 12.80 -18.72 -3.61
C THR A 286 11.91 -18.82 -2.37
N VAL A 287 10.71 -18.23 -2.42
CA VAL A 287 9.74 -18.31 -1.30
C VAL A 287 9.22 -19.73 -1.11
N ARG A 288 8.90 -20.46 -2.19
CA ARG A 288 8.46 -21.87 -2.10
C ARG A 288 9.51 -22.76 -1.46
N GLU A 289 10.78 -22.60 -1.81
CA GLU A 289 11.87 -23.40 -1.30
C GLU A 289 12.19 -23.10 0.17
N LEU A 290 12.16 -21.83 0.56
CA LEU A 290 12.38 -21.42 1.96
C LEU A 290 11.18 -21.72 2.86
N GLY A 291 10.00 -21.93 2.26
CA GLY A 291 8.75 -22.19 2.97
C GLY A 291 8.14 -20.95 3.60
N THR A 292 6.96 -21.12 4.20
CA THR A 292 6.19 -20.05 4.83
C THR A 292 6.75 -19.72 6.21
N PHE A 293 7.09 -18.46 6.46
CA PHE A 293 7.48 -17.97 7.79
C PHE A 293 6.24 -17.87 8.70
N ARG A 294 6.41 -18.18 9.98
CA ARG A 294 5.33 -18.13 10.98
C ARG A 294 5.79 -17.31 12.18
N PHE A 295 4.98 -16.33 12.55
CA PHE A 295 5.17 -15.54 13.76
C PHE A 295 4.73 -16.28 15.02
#